data_51e6b9b3a6663b989c1e295ef1ca94f5
#
_entry.id   51e6b9b3a6663b989c1e295ef1ca94f5
#
_cell.length_a   1.000
_cell.length_b   1.000
_cell.length_c   1.000
_cell.angle_alpha   90.00
_cell.angle_beta   90.00
_cell.angle_gamma   90.00
#
_symmetry.space_group_name_H-M   'P 1'
#
loop_
_entity.id
_entity.type
_entity.pdbx_description
1 polymer ?
#
loop_
_entity_poly.entity_id
_entity_poly.type
_entity_poly.pdbx_seq_one_letter_code
_entity_poly.pdbx_strand_id
1 'polypeptide(L)'
;MLLIVFTRSFAGLYIFGFRIGEYLVAGGLILFIYFVLIPQSDKLPEEILSLTRYLFLSFLIVNFFTYTDLFNRFTYKNSSYLWTVAFMFIGFIFFGKFFTRNKFYILVAGVMIIYIFGTGSYPDVFQNMFRIYGDKFTFVKASDMLLAIVVSNIVALNLLSRKSASIYFIFSVTTFLPLLIQMSRGTAVAVGIFAFLYIFFNLRFYFKLQNLLVLILLTPLVFLISTFRVTQYSFSDISVDELETVVIQSAPKEVDKIKRVDNRNSDEIDPFWSFYVTDGRLISTDGTFNWRLNIWQDQYEYQKSINKSFFGYGYNVLLPVFDLQVDSQNIWNIGHDQQNRHVHNYLVNVYSRGGILQLILIIGFHLGLYIYYYKKFHNHRILLMFIPLMFNSMTDITMEGVQFPINFYLIYGYILSTGIKSYREIEVS
;
A
#
# COMPACT_ATOMS: atom_id res chain seq x y z
N MET A 1 3.26 -5.95 14.39
CA MET A 1 4.53 -5.32 14.14
C MET A 1 5.45 -6.14 13.25
N LEU A 2 5.76 -7.35 13.60
CA LEU A 2 6.40 -8.30 12.67
C LEU A 2 5.67 -8.35 11.32
N LEU A 3 4.35 -8.28 11.32
CA LEU A 3 3.54 -8.17 10.13
C LEU A 3 3.89 -6.96 9.23
N ILE A 4 4.24 -5.80 9.75
CA ILE A 4 4.62 -4.63 8.95
C ILE A 4 6.03 -4.83 8.37
N VAL A 5 6.96 -5.34 9.17
CA VAL A 5 8.38 -5.47 8.79
C VAL A 5 8.64 -6.61 7.83
N PHE A 6 7.97 -7.73 8.01
CA PHE A 6 8.31 -8.99 7.32
C PHE A 6 7.25 -9.48 6.34
N THR A 7 6.11 -8.83 6.26
CA THR A 7 4.91 -9.40 5.62
C THR A 7 5.08 -9.77 4.15
N ARG A 8 5.73 -8.93 3.35
CA ARG A 8 5.77 -9.18 1.90
C ARG A 8 6.63 -10.40 1.56
N SER A 9 7.83 -10.47 2.10
CA SER A 9 8.75 -11.58 1.88
C SER A 9 8.21 -12.87 2.53
N PHE A 10 7.68 -12.77 3.75
CA PHE A 10 7.12 -13.94 4.45
C PHE A 10 5.82 -14.46 3.81
N ALA A 11 5.00 -13.60 3.22
CA ALA A 11 3.78 -14.04 2.54
C ALA A 11 4.06 -14.95 1.33
N GLY A 12 5.26 -14.90 0.78
CA GLY A 12 5.72 -15.76 -0.31
C GLY A 12 6.30 -17.12 0.13
N LEU A 13 6.55 -17.34 1.43
CA LEU A 13 7.08 -18.60 1.93
C LEU A 13 6.05 -19.72 1.84
N TYR A 14 6.51 -20.91 1.45
CA TYR A 14 5.69 -22.12 1.40
C TYR A 14 5.69 -22.86 2.73
N ILE A 15 4.49 -23.24 3.19
CA ILE A 15 4.23 -24.12 4.31
C ILE A 15 3.22 -25.17 3.84
N PHE A 16 3.55 -26.45 3.94
CA PHE A 16 2.68 -27.55 3.49
C PHE A 16 2.14 -27.40 2.07
N GLY A 17 2.96 -26.84 1.14
CA GLY A 17 2.61 -26.67 -0.27
C GLY A 17 1.78 -25.42 -0.61
N PHE A 18 1.42 -24.61 0.37
CA PHE A 18 0.72 -23.35 0.19
C PHE A 18 1.57 -22.18 0.67
N ARG A 19 1.42 -21.00 0.04
CA ARG A 19 2.07 -19.77 0.51
C ARG A 19 1.39 -19.25 1.79
N ILE A 20 2.15 -18.65 2.69
CA ILE A 20 1.58 -17.98 3.88
C ILE A 20 0.51 -16.97 3.47
N GLY A 21 0.69 -16.25 2.35
CA GLY A 21 -0.31 -15.35 1.82
C GLY A 21 -1.66 -16.01 1.52
N GLU A 22 -1.67 -17.27 1.08
CA GLU A 22 -2.90 -18.03 0.80
C GLU A 22 -3.63 -18.38 2.10
N TYR A 23 -2.90 -18.77 3.15
CA TYR A 23 -3.49 -18.97 4.49
C TYR A 23 -4.07 -17.67 5.06
N LEU A 24 -3.41 -16.53 4.84
CA LEU A 24 -3.93 -15.22 5.28
C LEU A 24 -5.21 -14.84 4.54
N VAL A 25 -5.32 -15.13 3.24
CA VAL A 25 -6.55 -14.91 2.47
C VAL A 25 -7.66 -15.84 2.98
N ALA A 26 -7.36 -17.12 3.17
CA ALA A 26 -8.32 -18.08 3.70
C ALA A 26 -8.80 -17.69 5.12
N GLY A 27 -7.88 -17.29 5.99
CA GLY A 27 -8.21 -16.75 7.31
C GLY A 27 -9.05 -15.49 7.22
N GLY A 28 -8.72 -14.57 6.32
CA GLY A 28 -9.52 -13.37 6.05
C GLY A 28 -10.93 -13.70 5.58
N LEU A 29 -11.09 -14.68 4.68
CA LEU A 29 -12.38 -15.15 4.22
C LEU A 29 -13.23 -15.73 5.36
N ILE A 30 -12.64 -16.62 6.18
CA ILE A 30 -13.33 -17.22 7.33
C ILE A 30 -13.77 -16.13 8.32
N LEU A 31 -12.88 -15.20 8.65
CA LEU A 31 -13.19 -14.08 9.54
C LEU A 31 -14.29 -13.18 8.92
N PHE A 32 -14.20 -12.91 7.63
CA PHE A 32 -15.20 -12.09 6.94
C PHE A 32 -16.59 -12.73 7.02
N ILE A 33 -16.69 -14.01 6.68
CA ILE A 33 -17.95 -14.77 6.79
C ILE A 33 -18.45 -14.79 8.23
N TYR A 34 -17.56 -15.03 9.20
CA TYR A 34 -17.89 -15.01 10.62
C TYR A 34 -18.51 -13.67 11.04
N PHE A 35 -17.88 -12.55 10.74
CA PHE A 35 -18.37 -11.22 11.13
C PHE A 35 -19.63 -10.78 10.37
N VAL A 36 -19.80 -11.25 9.12
CA VAL A 36 -20.98 -10.91 8.30
C VAL A 36 -22.23 -11.72 8.73
N LEU A 37 -22.06 -13.02 9.00
CA LEU A 37 -23.19 -13.92 9.25
C LEU A 37 -23.56 -14.04 10.74
N ILE A 38 -22.58 -13.92 11.65
CA ILE A 38 -22.84 -14.04 13.08
C ILE A 38 -23.07 -12.64 13.68
N PRO A 39 -24.19 -12.40 14.35
CA PRO A 39 -24.45 -11.13 15.00
C PRO A 39 -23.36 -10.78 16.02
N GLN A 40 -22.71 -9.62 15.87
CA GLN A 40 -21.63 -9.13 16.73
C GLN A 40 -21.96 -7.73 17.29
N SER A 41 -23.24 -7.45 17.48
CA SER A 41 -23.74 -6.13 17.89
C SER A 41 -23.11 -5.58 19.17
N ASP A 42 -22.67 -6.47 20.08
CA ASP A 42 -22.05 -6.07 21.35
C ASP A 42 -20.60 -5.58 21.19
N LYS A 43 -19.93 -5.93 20.08
CA LYS A 43 -18.52 -5.63 19.86
C LYS A 43 -18.24 -4.68 18.71
N LEU A 44 -19.14 -4.63 17.74
CA LEU A 44 -18.96 -3.88 16.50
C LEU A 44 -20.20 -3.02 16.21
N PRO A 45 -20.01 -1.78 15.77
CA PRO A 45 -21.12 -0.92 15.33
C PRO A 45 -21.85 -1.51 14.14
N GLU A 46 -23.19 -1.47 14.18
CA GLU A 46 -24.04 -2.03 13.13
C GLU A 46 -23.84 -1.32 11.78
N GLU A 47 -23.47 -0.03 11.80
CA GLU A 47 -23.16 0.73 10.59
C GLU A 47 -21.96 0.13 9.84
N ILE A 48 -20.91 -0.29 10.56
CA ILE A 48 -19.73 -0.93 9.95
C ILE A 48 -20.07 -2.32 9.45
N LEU A 49 -20.85 -3.07 10.21
CA LEU A 49 -21.32 -4.41 9.80
C LEU A 49 -22.20 -4.35 8.55
N SER A 50 -23.13 -3.41 8.49
CA SER A 50 -24.00 -3.21 7.33
C SER A 50 -23.21 -2.89 6.06
N LEU A 51 -22.23 -1.97 6.14
CA LEU A 51 -21.36 -1.66 5.02
C LEU A 51 -20.59 -2.90 4.52
N THR A 52 -20.12 -3.74 5.44
CA THR A 52 -19.42 -4.98 5.10
C THR A 52 -20.35 -6.02 4.46
N ARG A 53 -21.60 -6.13 4.93
CA ARG A 53 -22.62 -6.98 4.32
C ARG A 53 -22.93 -6.57 2.87
N TYR A 54 -22.97 -5.28 2.57
CA TYR A 54 -23.13 -4.80 1.18
C TYR A 54 -21.95 -5.20 0.30
N LEU A 55 -20.70 -5.17 0.81
CA LEU A 55 -19.57 -5.69 0.06
C LEU A 55 -19.68 -7.19 -0.22
N PHE A 56 -20.14 -7.97 0.76
CA PHE A 56 -20.37 -9.40 0.57
C PHE A 56 -21.48 -9.66 -0.46
N LEU A 57 -22.56 -8.93 -0.38
CA LEU A 57 -23.63 -9.02 -1.36
C LEU A 57 -23.15 -8.68 -2.77
N SER A 58 -22.28 -7.65 -2.91
CA SER A 58 -21.68 -7.32 -4.21
C SER A 58 -20.86 -8.47 -4.80
N PHE A 59 -20.09 -9.17 -3.95
CA PHE A 59 -19.36 -10.36 -4.38
C PHE A 59 -20.30 -11.46 -4.90
N LEU A 60 -21.36 -11.74 -4.18
CA LEU A 60 -22.34 -12.75 -4.61
C LEU A 60 -23.02 -12.37 -5.92
N ILE A 61 -23.43 -11.10 -6.06
CA ILE A 61 -24.07 -10.58 -7.28
C ILE A 61 -23.11 -10.70 -8.46
N VAL A 62 -21.86 -10.22 -8.31
CA VAL A 62 -20.87 -10.29 -9.37
C VAL A 62 -20.62 -11.74 -9.79
N ASN A 63 -20.43 -12.67 -8.83
CA ASN A 63 -20.23 -14.08 -9.17
C ASN A 63 -21.42 -14.68 -9.93
N PHE A 64 -22.63 -14.34 -9.54
CA PHE A 64 -23.84 -14.83 -10.19
C PHE A 64 -23.91 -14.36 -11.65
N PHE A 65 -23.71 -13.05 -11.91
CA PHE A 65 -23.83 -12.50 -13.26
C PHE A 65 -22.62 -12.74 -14.16
N THR A 66 -21.45 -13.05 -13.58
CA THR A 66 -20.24 -13.37 -14.36
C THR A 66 -20.00 -14.88 -14.49
N TYR A 67 -20.87 -15.71 -13.93
CA TYR A 67 -20.73 -17.18 -13.90
C TYR A 67 -19.37 -17.62 -13.36
N THR A 68 -18.89 -16.91 -12.30
CA THR A 68 -17.60 -17.19 -11.70
C THR A 68 -17.61 -18.56 -11.02
N ASP A 69 -16.62 -19.40 -11.31
CA ASP A 69 -16.41 -20.67 -10.62
C ASP A 69 -15.90 -20.41 -9.19
N LEU A 70 -16.76 -20.71 -8.20
CA LEU A 70 -16.43 -20.52 -6.78
C LEU A 70 -15.41 -21.56 -6.26
N PHE A 71 -15.19 -22.66 -6.96
CA PHE A 71 -14.19 -23.66 -6.59
C PHE A 71 -12.80 -23.36 -7.18
N ASN A 72 -12.70 -22.36 -8.06
CA ASN A 72 -11.44 -21.94 -8.61
C ASN A 72 -10.64 -21.11 -7.58
N ARG A 73 -9.38 -21.52 -7.32
CA ARG A 73 -8.49 -20.81 -6.38
C ARG A 73 -8.27 -19.32 -6.73
N PHE A 74 -8.31 -18.98 -8.01
CA PHE A 74 -8.14 -17.61 -8.47
C PHE A 74 -9.29 -16.69 -8.05
N THR A 75 -10.50 -17.23 -7.87
CA THR A 75 -11.66 -16.48 -7.38
C THR A 75 -11.34 -15.79 -6.08
N TYR A 76 -10.80 -16.51 -5.11
CA TYR A 76 -10.47 -15.97 -3.78
C TYR A 76 -9.19 -15.13 -3.79
N LYS A 77 -8.22 -15.46 -4.62
CA LYS A 77 -7.00 -14.66 -4.79
C LYS A 77 -7.33 -13.29 -5.38
N ASN A 78 -8.09 -13.24 -6.46
CA ASN A 78 -8.41 -12.00 -7.16
C ASN A 78 -9.45 -11.12 -6.44
N SER A 79 -10.22 -11.71 -5.51
CA SER A 79 -11.14 -11.00 -4.61
C SER A 79 -10.56 -10.74 -3.21
N SER A 80 -9.26 -10.95 -3.00
CA SER A 80 -8.62 -10.85 -1.69
C SER A 80 -8.81 -9.48 -1.01
N TYR A 81 -8.96 -8.42 -1.78
CA TYR A 81 -9.24 -7.08 -1.29
C TYR A 81 -10.60 -6.96 -0.57
N LEU A 82 -11.53 -7.89 -0.79
CA LEU A 82 -12.78 -7.99 -0.02
C LEU A 82 -12.57 -8.70 1.31
N TRP A 83 -11.84 -9.81 1.30
CA TRP A 83 -11.66 -10.65 2.49
C TRP A 83 -10.74 -10.01 3.52
N THR A 84 -9.76 -9.24 3.05
CA THR A 84 -8.84 -8.51 3.93
C THR A 84 -9.53 -7.42 4.75
N VAL A 85 -10.72 -6.96 4.36
CA VAL A 85 -11.57 -6.06 5.17
C VAL A 85 -11.86 -6.64 6.55
N ALA A 86 -11.93 -7.98 6.70
CA ALA A 86 -12.17 -8.62 8.00
C ALA A 86 -11.12 -8.27 9.06
N PHE A 87 -9.90 -7.96 8.65
CA PHE A 87 -8.84 -7.52 9.58
C PHE A 87 -9.15 -6.16 10.21
N MET A 88 -10.03 -5.36 9.62
CA MET A 88 -10.53 -4.13 10.24
C MET A 88 -11.27 -4.45 11.57
N PHE A 89 -12.04 -5.52 11.63
CA PHE A 89 -12.72 -5.92 12.85
C PHE A 89 -11.74 -6.34 13.95
N ILE A 90 -10.67 -7.05 13.58
CA ILE A 90 -9.58 -7.38 14.51
C ILE A 90 -8.91 -6.11 15.03
N GLY A 91 -8.60 -5.16 14.14
CA GLY A 91 -8.06 -3.87 14.51
C GLY A 91 -8.98 -3.09 15.45
N PHE A 92 -10.28 -3.09 15.17
CA PHE A 92 -11.30 -2.41 15.98
C PHE A 92 -11.43 -2.99 17.39
N ILE A 93 -11.51 -4.32 17.51
CA ILE A 93 -11.77 -4.99 18.79
C ILE A 93 -10.53 -5.03 19.68
N PHE A 94 -9.37 -5.33 19.11
CA PHE A 94 -8.19 -5.69 19.93
C PHE A 94 -7.14 -4.59 19.99
N PHE A 95 -6.97 -3.75 18.93
CA PHE A 95 -5.84 -2.85 18.84
C PHE A 95 -5.99 -1.59 19.69
N GLY A 96 -7.19 -1.20 20.07
CA GLY A 96 -7.43 -0.05 20.95
C GLY A 96 -6.68 -0.15 22.29
N LYS A 97 -6.59 -1.35 22.85
CA LYS A 97 -5.84 -1.65 24.09
C LYS A 97 -4.40 -2.14 23.83
N PHE A 98 -4.06 -2.45 22.60
CA PHE A 98 -2.78 -3.06 22.25
C PHE A 98 -1.63 -2.06 22.27
N PHE A 99 -1.84 -0.87 21.71
CA PHE A 99 -0.79 0.14 21.60
C PHE A 99 -0.58 0.86 22.93
N THR A 100 0.60 0.63 23.52
CA THR A 100 1.10 1.33 24.72
C THR A 100 2.40 2.05 24.37
N ARG A 101 2.85 2.98 25.22
CA ARG A 101 4.11 3.72 25.00
C ARG A 101 5.31 2.79 24.79
N ASN A 102 5.42 1.71 25.55
CA ASN A 102 6.52 0.75 25.39
C ASN A 102 6.44 0.03 24.05
N LYS A 103 5.24 -0.36 23.60
CA LYS A 103 5.05 -0.99 22.29
C LYS A 103 5.28 -0.02 21.12
N PHE A 104 5.14 1.28 21.35
CA PHE A 104 5.50 2.29 20.38
C PHE A 104 7.01 2.27 20.07
N TYR A 105 7.87 2.15 21.08
CA TYR A 105 9.32 2.03 20.83
C TYR A 105 9.68 0.78 20.02
N ILE A 106 8.97 -0.33 20.24
CA ILE A 106 9.12 -1.54 19.40
C ILE A 106 8.65 -1.24 17.95
N LEU A 107 7.58 -0.46 17.76
CA LEU A 107 7.13 -0.04 16.43
C LEU A 107 8.20 0.82 15.73
N VAL A 108 8.81 1.76 16.45
CA VAL A 108 9.92 2.58 15.94
C VAL A 108 11.09 1.71 15.52
N ALA A 109 11.50 0.73 16.34
CA ALA A 109 12.56 -0.22 15.97
C ALA A 109 12.22 -0.97 14.68
N GLY A 110 10.96 -1.38 14.48
CA GLY A 110 10.51 -2.00 13.23
C GLY A 110 10.56 -1.06 12.03
N VAL A 111 10.21 0.21 12.20
CA VAL A 111 10.35 1.23 11.14
C VAL A 111 11.82 1.41 10.76
N MET A 112 12.73 1.40 11.73
CA MET A 112 14.18 1.45 11.46
C MET A 112 14.68 0.22 10.71
N ILE A 113 14.20 -0.98 11.07
CA ILE A 113 14.54 -2.21 10.34
C ILE A 113 14.06 -2.14 8.88
N ILE A 114 12.83 -1.62 8.64
CA ILE A 114 12.33 -1.40 7.28
C ILE A 114 13.25 -0.45 6.50
N TYR A 115 13.72 0.61 7.12
CA TYR A 115 14.66 1.54 6.50
C TYR A 115 15.97 0.85 6.13
N ILE A 116 16.56 0.09 7.07
CA ILE A 116 17.81 -0.67 6.84
C ILE A 116 17.63 -1.67 5.70
N PHE A 117 16.52 -2.42 5.68
CA PHE A 117 16.24 -3.36 4.60
C PHE A 117 15.97 -2.65 3.27
N GLY A 118 15.33 -1.50 3.28
CA GLY A 118 15.09 -0.70 2.09
C GLY A 118 16.36 -0.12 1.46
N THR A 119 17.42 0.07 2.23
CA THR A 119 18.74 0.44 1.73
C THR A 119 19.56 -0.76 1.21
N GLY A 120 18.97 -1.96 1.10
CA GLY A 120 19.62 -3.14 0.55
C GLY A 120 20.36 -4.02 1.56
N SER A 121 20.36 -3.65 2.85
CA SER A 121 21.11 -4.39 3.90
C SER A 121 20.32 -5.54 4.51
N TYR A 122 19.92 -6.52 3.67
CA TYR A 122 19.29 -7.74 4.18
C TYR A 122 20.31 -8.70 4.77
N PRO A 123 20.12 -9.22 5.98
CA PRO A 123 20.97 -10.28 6.53
C PRO A 123 20.91 -11.56 5.67
N ASP A 124 22.05 -12.19 5.43
CA ASP A 124 22.18 -13.41 4.60
C ASP A 124 21.27 -14.55 5.07
N VAL A 125 21.06 -14.66 6.39
CA VAL A 125 20.15 -15.64 6.98
C VAL A 125 18.74 -15.52 6.41
N PHE A 126 18.22 -14.31 6.30
CA PHE A 126 16.89 -14.07 5.71
C PHE A 126 16.89 -14.31 4.20
N GLN A 127 17.92 -13.87 3.50
CA GLN A 127 18.04 -14.10 2.06
C GLN A 127 18.05 -15.61 1.76
N ASN A 128 18.86 -16.38 2.49
CA ASN A 128 18.93 -17.83 2.34
C ASN A 128 17.61 -18.53 2.68
N MET A 129 16.94 -18.09 3.75
CA MET A 129 15.64 -18.65 4.11
C MET A 129 14.59 -18.41 2.99
N PHE A 130 14.51 -17.21 2.46
CA PHE A 130 13.57 -16.89 1.38
C PHE A 130 13.94 -17.62 0.08
N ARG A 131 15.23 -17.85 -0.18
CA ARG A 131 15.71 -18.61 -1.33
C ARG A 131 15.32 -20.10 -1.25
N ILE A 132 15.38 -20.68 -0.06
CA ILE A 132 15.10 -22.12 0.14
C ILE A 132 13.59 -22.38 0.18
N TYR A 133 12.83 -21.54 0.88
CA TYR A 133 11.41 -21.78 1.20
C TYR A 133 10.44 -20.86 0.44
N GLY A 134 10.93 -20.02 -0.46
CA GLY A 134 10.11 -19.13 -1.26
C GLY A 134 10.45 -19.25 -2.74
N ASP A 135 9.50 -18.99 -3.61
CA ASP A 135 9.70 -18.90 -5.06
C ASP A 135 10.01 -17.47 -5.52
N LYS A 136 9.86 -16.51 -4.63
CA LYS A 136 10.09 -15.08 -4.89
C LYS A 136 10.66 -14.39 -3.66
N PHE A 137 11.88 -13.91 -3.77
CA PHE A 137 12.39 -12.94 -2.83
C PHE A 137 11.95 -11.54 -3.27
N THR A 138 11.24 -10.84 -2.41
CA THR A 138 10.84 -9.46 -2.66
C THR A 138 11.42 -8.57 -1.58
N PHE A 139 12.30 -7.65 -1.99
CA PHE A 139 12.77 -6.58 -1.11
C PHE A 139 11.61 -5.73 -0.59
N VAL A 140 11.85 -4.99 0.48
CA VAL A 140 10.91 -3.99 0.98
C VAL A 140 10.59 -3.01 -0.14
N LYS A 141 9.34 -2.83 -0.45
CA LYS A 141 8.90 -1.86 -1.45
C LYS A 141 8.68 -0.49 -0.83
N ALA A 142 8.74 0.54 -1.65
CA ALA A 142 8.43 1.91 -1.25
C ALA A 142 7.05 2.03 -0.58
N SER A 143 6.05 1.29 -1.06
CA SER A 143 4.70 1.23 -0.47
C SER A 143 4.67 0.68 0.96
N ASP A 144 5.55 -0.28 1.29
CA ASP A 144 5.65 -0.81 2.65
C ASP A 144 6.26 0.22 3.60
N MET A 145 7.22 1.01 3.12
CA MET A 145 7.81 2.13 3.86
C MET A 145 6.80 3.24 4.12
N LEU A 146 6.01 3.62 3.11
CA LEU A 146 4.92 4.59 3.27
C LEU A 146 3.95 4.12 4.36
N LEU A 147 3.52 2.85 4.29
CA LEU A 147 2.63 2.28 5.29
C LEU A 147 3.23 2.35 6.70
N ALA A 148 4.52 2.02 6.84
CA ALA A 148 5.23 2.09 8.11
C ALA A 148 5.32 3.52 8.66
N ILE A 149 5.62 4.51 7.80
CA ILE A 149 5.65 5.93 8.16
C ILE A 149 4.26 6.38 8.64
N VAL A 150 3.22 6.12 7.85
CA VAL A 150 1.86 6.56 8.17
C VAL A 150 1.37 5.93 9.47
N VAL A 151 1.50 4.61 9.61
CA VAL A 151 1.06 3.87 10.80
C VAL A 151 1.77 4.34 12.06
N SER A 152 3.10 4.42 12.02
CA SER A 152 3.89 4.81 13.19
C SER A 152 3.60 6.25 13.64
N ASN A 153 3.39 7.16 12.69
CA ASN A 153 3.03 8.54 13.01
C ASN A 153 1.62 8.68 13.61
N ILE A 154 0.65 7.89 13.13
CA ILE A 154 -0.70 7.86 13.73
C ILE A 154 -0.64 7.32 15.16
N VAL A 155 0.11 6.25 15.39
CA VAL A 155 0.30 5.70 16.73
C VAL A 155 1.05 6.71 17.62
N ALA A 156 2.05 7.42 17.09
CA ALA A 156 2.76 8.49 17.79
C ALA A 156 1.81 9.63 18.23
N LEU A 157 0.90 10.06 17.35
CA LEU A 157 -0.10 11.08 17.68
C LEU A 157 -1.01 10.67 18.84
N ASN A 158 -1.30 9.38 18.97
CA ASN A 158 -2.17 8.88 20.03
C ASN A 158 -1.46 8.66 21.37
N LEU A 159 -0.14 8.38 21.35
CA LEU A 159 0.60 7.94 22.53
C LEU A 159 1.63 8.93 23.07
N LEU A 160 2.16 9.80 22.23
CA LEU A 160 3.22 10.73 22.61
C LEU A 160 2.70 12.14 22.89
N SER A 161 3.53 12.92 23.59
CA SER A 161 3.32 14.37 23.67
C SER A 161 3.38 14.99 22.28
N ARG A 162 2.72 16.12 22.10
CA ARG A 162 2.67 16.90 20.86
C ARG A 162 4.05 17.15 20.25
N LYS A 163 4.97 17.63 21.10
CA LYS A 163 6.35 17.92 20.70
C LYS A 163 7.09 16.66 20.24
N SER A 164 6.99 15.58 21.00
CA SER A 164 7.63 14.31 20.66
C SER A 164 7.06 13.68 19.39
N ALA A 165 5.73 13.71 19.19
CA ALA A 165 5.11 13.22 17.97
C ALA A 165 5.52 14.05 16.74
N SER A 166 5.66 15.37 16.87
CA SER A 166 6.11 16.23 15.77
C SER A 166 7.59 16.02 15.44
N ILE A 167 8.45 15.83 16.43
CA ILE A 167 9.86 15.49 16.23
C ILE A 167 9.94 14.13 15.51
N TYR A 168 9.20 13.13 15.98
CA TYR A 168 9.15 11.81 15.33
C TYR A 168 8.67 11.88 13.86
N PHE A 169 7.65 12.70 13.60
CA PHE A 169 7.15 12.95 12.25
C PHE A 169 8.24 13.51 11.33
N ILE A 170 8.94 14.56 11.76
CA ILE A 170 10.02 15.17 10.98
C ILE A 170 11.09 14.11 10.68
N PHE A 171 11.57 13.39 11.70
CA PHE A 171 12.60 12.37 11.51
C PHE A 171 12.14 11.24 10.59
N SER A 172 10.95 10.65 10.82
CA SER A 172 10.48 9.51 10.05
C SER A 172 10.25 9.87 8.59
N VAL A 173 9.55 10.97 8.30
CA VAL A 173 9.27 11.40 6.92
C VAL A 173 10.57 11.78 6.20
N THR A 174 11.40 12.61 6.84
CA THR A 174 12.59 13.17 6.18
C THR A 174 13.67 12.13 5.94
N THR A 175 13.83 11.16 6.86
CA THR A 175 14.80 10.06 6.70
C THR A 175 14.44 9.14 5.53
N PHE A 176 13.16 8.85 5.34
CA PHE A 176 12.74 7.95 4.26
C PHE A 176 12.62 8.64 2.90
N LEU A 177 12.41 9.95 2.86
CA LEU A 177 12.09 10.68 1.62
C LEU A 177 13.14 10.50 0.50
N PRO A 178 14.47 10.61 0.73
CA PRO A 178 15.46 10.39 -0.32
C PRO A 178 15.40 8.97 -0.91
N LEU A 179 15.25 7.97 -0.05
CA LEU A 179 15.13 6.58 -0.47
C LEU A 179 13.85 6.35 -1.29
N LEU A 180 12.73 6.93 -0.87
CA LEU A 180 11.45 6.80 -1.58
C LEU A 180 11.47 7.49 -2.94
N ILE A 181 12.14 8.64 -3.07
CA ILE A 181 12.33 9.33 -4.36
C ILE A 181 13.07 8.43 -5.34
N GLN A 182 14.09 7.71 -4.88
CA GLN A 182 14.83 6.77 -5.72
C GLN A 182 14.01 5.52 -6.09
N MET A 183 13.26 4.97 -5.13
CA MET A 183 12.53 3.72 -5.33
C MET A 183 11.22 3.89 -6.11
N SER A 184 10.44 4.93 -5.80
CA SER A 184 9.10 5.12 -6.37
C SER A 184 8.64 6.57 -6.26
N ARG A 185 8.54 7.25 -7.39
CA ARG A 185 8.03 8.64 -7.47
C ARG A 185 6.60 8.74 -6.95
N GLY A 186 5.72 7.79 -7.29
CA GLY A 186 4.34 7.76 -6.82
C GLY A 186 4.24 7.67 -5.29
N THR A 187 5.08 6.84 -4.68
CA THR A 187 5.13 6.70 -3.22
C THR A 187 5.74 7.94 -2.55
N ALA A 188 6.75 8.58 -3.17
CA ALA A 188 7.31 9.84 -2.67
C ALA A 188 6.25 10.95 -2.65
N VAL A 189 5.42 11.06 -3.70
CA VAL A 189 4.26 11.97 -3.73
C VAL A 189 3.26 11.62 -2.63
N ALA A 190 2.96 10.34 -2.41
CA ALA A 190 2.06 9.91 -1.34
C ALA A 190 2.58 10.31 0.06
N VAL A 191 3.90 10.23 0.31
CA VAL A 191 4.52 10.74 1.55
C VAL A 191 4.41 12.26 1.62
N GLY A 192 4.57 12.96 0.50
CA GLY A 192 4.34 14.42 0.41
C GLY A 192 2.90 14.79 0.80
N ILE A 193 1.91 14.06 0.27
CA ILE A 193 0.49 14.22 0.64
C ILE A 193 0.29 13.96 2.14
N PHE A 194 0.88 12.89 2.67
CA PHE A 194 0.82 12.61 4.11
C PHE A 194 1.41 13.74 4.94
N ALA A 195 2.58 14.23 4.57
CA ALA A 195 3.27 15.32 5.27
C ALA A 195 2.45 16.61 5.22
N PHE A 196 1.89 16.95 4.06
CA PHE A 196 1.00 18.11 3.91
C PHE A 196 -0.22 17.99 4.83
N LEU A 197 -0.93 16.87 4.80
CA LEU A 197 -2.10 16.65 5.65
C LEU A 197 -1.74 16.66 7.14
N TYR A 198 -0.60 16.07 7.51
CA TYR A 198 -0.13 16.08 8.91
C TYR A 198 0.11 17.50 9.41
N ILE A 199 0.82 18.33 8.64
CA ILE A 199 1.05 19.73 8.96
C ILE A 199 -0.28 20.51 8.97
N PHE A 200 -1.14 20.31 7.96
CA PHE A 200 -2.44 20.97 7.85
C PHE A 200 -3.33 20.73 9.06
N PHE A 201 -3.49 19.49 9.51
CA PHE A 201 -4.27 19.19 10.71
C PHE A 201 -3.62 19.67 12.00
N ASN A 202 -2.37 20.11 11.96
CA ASN A 202 -1.59 20.56 13.10
C ASN A 202 -1.04 21.99 12.92
N LEU A 203 -1.62 22.77 12.00
CA LEU A 203 -1.17 24.12 11.65
C LEU A 203 -0.92 25.01 12.86
N ARG A 204 -1.87 25.10 13.80
CA ARG A 204 -1.74 25.93 15.00
C ARG A 204 -0.49 25.63 15.85
N PHE A 205 -0.01 24.39 15.78
CA PHE A 205 1.23 23.99 16.46
C PHE A 205 2.46 24.47 15.70
N TYR A 206 2.48 24.26 14.39
CA TYR A 206 3.63 24.61 13.56
C TYR A 206 3.78 26.12 13.34
N PHE A 207 2.71 26.91 13.44
CA PHE A 207 2.79 28.37 13.39
C PHE A 207 3.39 29.01 14.65
N LYS A 208 3.61 28.29 15.75
CA LYS A 208 4.42 28.79 16.85
C LYS A 208 5.88 28.88 16.39
N LEU A 209 6.50 30.08 16.53
CA LEU A 209 7.85 30.36 16.00
C LEU A 209 8.89 29.29 16.36
N GLN A 210 8.87 28.81 17.60
CA GLN A 210 9.81 27.77 18.06
C GLN A 210 9.67 26.45 17.27
N ASN A 211 8.43 26.01 16.97
CA ASN A 211 8.18 24.77 16.26
C ASN A 211 8.45 24.92 14.76
N LEU A 212 8.17 26.11 14.21
CA LEU A 212 8.51 26.46 12.84
C LEU A 212 10.02 26.46 12.62
N LEU A 213 10.79 27.04 13.54
CA LEU A 213 12.25 26.99 13.49
C LEU A 213 12.80 25.55 13.55
N VAL A 214 12.23 24.71 14.43
CA VAL A 214 12.60 23.28 14.46
C VAL A 214 12.29 22.60 13.13
N LEU A 215 11.14 22.85 12.53
CA LEU A 215 10.79 22.27 11.22
C LEU A 215 11.77 22.75 10.13
N ILE A 216 12.03 24.04 10.03
CA ILE A 216 12.89 24.64 8.98
C ILE A 216 14.36 24.21 9.13
N LEU A 217 14.88 24.07 10.36
CA LEU A 217 16.29 23.72 10.57
C LEU A 217 16.51 22.21 10.55
N LEU A 218 15.63 21.42 11.17
CA LEU A 218 15.83 19.99 11.32
C LEU A 218 15.50 19.22 10.03
N THR A 219 14.49 19.64 9.28
CA THR A 219 14.12 18.95 8.04
C THR A 219 15.24 18.91 7.01
N PRO A 220 15.87 20.04 6.59
CA PRO A 220 16.95 19.98 5.60
C PRO A 220 18.18 19.27 6.15
N LEU A 221 18.50 19.40 7.44
CA LEU A 221 19.65 18.72 8.03
C LEU A 221 19.48 17.19 7.96
N VAL A 222 18.34 16.66 8.40
CA VAL A 222 18.05 15.22 8.36
C VAL A 222 17.97 14.74 6.92
N PHE A 223 17.38 15.54 6.01
CA PHE A 223 17.31 15.21 4.59
C PHE A 223 18.70 15.08 3.96
N LEU A 224 19.59 16.01 4.21
CA LEU A 224 20.97 15.97 3.70
C LEU A 224 21.73 14.74 4.23
N ILE A 225 21.63 14.46 5.53
CA ILE A 225 22.28 13.27 6.13
C ILE A 225 21.72 11.99 5.50
N SER A 226 20.41 11.90 5.33
CA SER A 226 19.79 10.72 4.72
C SER A 226 20.14 10.58 3.25
N THR A 227 20.16 11.67 2.49
CA THR A 227 20.58 11.67 1.07
C THR A 227 22.00 11.19 0.93
N PHE A 228 22.93 11.71 1.75
CA PHE A 228 24.32 11.28 1.74
C PHE A 228 24.46 9.78 2.00
N ARG A 229 23.71 9.24 2.96
CA ARG A 229 23.72 7.80 3.24
C ARG A 229 23.17 6.98 2.07
N VAL A 230 22.06 7.38 1.48
CA VAL A 230 21.43 6.67 0.36
C VAL A 230 22.32 6.68 -0.88
N THR A 231 22.98 7.80 -1.19
CA THR A 231 23.91 7.90 -2.32
C THR A 231 25.18 7.09 -2.13
N GLN A 232 25.74 7.03 -0.90
CA GLN A 232 26.91 6.18 -0.62
C GLN A 232 26.61 4.69 -0.82
N TYR A 233 25.44 4.22 -0.41
CA TYR A 233 25.05 2.82 -0.64
C TYR A 233 24.78 2.49 -2.10
N SER A 234 24.43 3.47 -2.93
CA SER A 234 24.25 3.29 -4.38
C SER A 234 25.59 3.16 -5.13
N PHE A 235 26.68 3.64 -4.54
CA PHE A 235 28.02 3.66 -5.16
C PHE A 235 28.99 2.62 -4.57
N SER A 236 28.67 1.95 -3.46
CA SER A 236 29.55 0.94 -2.91
C SER A 236 29.33 -0.41 -3.59
N ASP A 237 30.24 -0.73 -4.50
CA ASP A 237 30.71 -2.04 -4.92
C ASP A 237 29.78 -3.25 -4.69
N ILE A 238 28.70 -3.28 -5.43
CA ILE A 238 28.15 -4.57 -5.81
C ILE A 238 28.91 -4.91 -7.11
N SER A 239 29.97 -5.70 -7.00
CA SER A 239 30.61 -6.26 -8.17
C SER A 239 29.55 -7.05 -8.93
N VAL A 240 29.37 -6.73 -10.21
CA VAL A 240 28.35 -7.35 -11.08
C VAL A 240 28.50 -8.87 -11.11
N ASP A 241 29.72 -9.36 -10.90
CA ASP A 241 30.09 -10.79 -10.94
C ASP A 241 29.59 -11.60 -9.73
N GLU A 242 29.46 -10.99 -8.54
CA GLU A 242 28.85 -11.67 -7.38
C GLU A 242 27.31 -11.70 -7.46
N LEU A 243 26.70 -10.77 -8.18
CA LEU A 243 25.26 -10.72 -8.38
C LEU A 243 24.75 -11.75 -9.40
N GLU A 244 25.55 -12.15 -10.38
CA GLU A 244 25.11 -13.13 -11.40
C GLU A 244 24.80 -14.51 -10.80
N THR A 245 25.43 -14.88 -9.70
CA THR A 245 25.19 -16.17 -9.01
C THR A 245 24.11 -16.12 -7.94
N VAL A 246 23.73 -14.94 -7.45
CA VAL A 246 22.76 -14.75 -6.34
C VAL A 246 21.46 -14.09 -6.79
N VAL A 247 21.47 -13.53 -8.00
CA VAL A 247 20.33 -12.80 -8.56
C VAL A 247 19.22 -13.74 -8.95
N ILE A 248 18.43 -14.09 -7.99
CA ILE A 248 17.07 -14.51 -8.22
C ILE A 248 16.34 -13.28 -8.78
N GLN A 249 16.24 -13.26 -10.05
CA GLN A 249 15.30 -12.72 -11.02
C GLN A 249 14.49 -11.43 -10.73
N SER A 250 14.49 -10.87 -9.55
CA SER A 250 13.81 -9.59 -9.23
C SER A 250 14.76 -8.42 -8.96
N ALA A 251 16.02 -8.66 -8.56
CA ALA A 251 17.00 -7.62 -8.29
C ALA A 251 17.48 -6.85 -9.55
N PRO A 252 17.63 -7.45 -10.75
CA PRO A 252 18.08 -6.73 -11.93
C PRO A 252 17.17 -5.55 -12.31
N LYS A 253 15.89 -5.63 -12.01
CA LYS A 253 14.94 -4.56 -12.37
C LYS A 253 15.16 -3.27 -11.60
N GLU A 254 15.51 -3.34 -10.34
CA GLU A 254 15.75 -2.15 -9.52
C GLU A 254 17.15 -1.61 -9.76
N VAL A 255 18.12 -2.49 -9.93
CA VAL A 255 19.49 -2.11 -10.33
C VAL A 255 19.51 -1.55 -11.75
N ASP A 256 18.79 -2.13 -12.71
CA ASP A 256 18.66 -1.59 -14.06
C ASP A 256 17.85 -0.28 -14.10
N LYS A 257 16.88 -0.08 -13.20
CA LYS A 257 16.24 1.23 -13.04
C LYS A 257 17.22 2.28 -12.56
N ILE A 258 18.08 1.93 -11.60
CA ILE A 258 19.14 2.83 -11.10
C ILE A 258 20.16 3.09 -12.22
N LYS A 259 20.60 2.08 -12.95
CA LYS A 259 21.50 2.23 -14.11
C LYS A 259 20.86 3.00 -15.27
N ARG A 260 19.56 2.85 -15.52
CA ARG A 260 18.83 3.62 -16.54
C ARG A 260 18.68 5.10 -16.17
N VAL A 261 18.64 5.43 -14.89
CA VAL A 261 18.69 6.85 -14.43
C VAL A 261 20.07 7.44 -14.68
N ASP A 262 21.15 6.63 -14.52
CA ASP A 262 22.53 7.08 -14.70
C ASP A 262 22.94 7.19 -16.19
N ASN A 263 22.36 6.39 -17.08
CA ASN A 263 22.64 6.40 -18.52
C ASN A 263 21.71 7.32 -19.34
N ARG A 264 20.81 8.06 -18.72
CA ARG A 264 20.07 9.14 -19.41
C ARG A 264 21.04 10.29 -19.65
N ASN A 265 21.32 10.53 -20.92
CA ASN A 265 22.06 11.71 -21.35
C ASN A 265 21.44 12.94 -20.65
N SER A 266 22.31 13.76 -20.06
CA SER A 266 21.96 14.93 -19.27
C SER A 266 21.14 16.01 -20.00
N ASP A 267 20.86 15.82 -21.28
CA ASP A 267 20.19 16.79 -22.14
C ASP A 267 18.65 16.61 -22.25
N GLU A 268 18.11 15.48 -21.76
CA GLU A 268 16.66 15.30 -21.63
C GLU A 268 16.28 15.11 -20.15
N ILE A 269 16.18 16.21 -19.42
CA ILE A 269 15.47 16.24 -18.15
C ILE A 269 13.98 16.10 -18.50
N ASP A 270 13.52 14.85 -18.58
CA ASP A 270 12.10 14.59 -18.68
C ASP A 270 11.40 15.21 -17.49
N PRO A 271 10.49 16.16 -17.69
CA PRO A 271 9.80 16.79 -16.58
C PRO A 271 9.06 15.70 -15.81
N PHE A 272 9.20 15.74 -14.49
CA PHE A 272 8.51 14.87 -13.58
C PHE A 272 7.00 14.93 -13.86
N TRP A 273 6.39 13.82 -14.34
CA TRP A 273 4.96 13.71 -14.66
C TRP A 273 4.50 14.56 -15.86
N SER A 274 5.18 14.50 -16.98
CA SER A 274 4.62 15.08 -18.20
C SER A 274 3.50 14.20 -18.76
N PHE A 275 2.28 14.71 -18.70
CA PHE A 275 1.11 14.10 -19.30
C PHE A 275 0.67 14.92 -20.51
N TYR A 276 0.29 14.24 -21.58
CA TYR A 276 -0.31 14.86 -22.75
C TYR A 276 -1.38 13.95 -23.34
N VAL A 277 -2.26 14.51 -24.16
CA VAL A 277 -3.34 13.77 -24.82
C VAL A 277 -3.03 13.68 -26.30
N THR A 278 -2.97 12.45 -26.85
CA THR A 278 -2.79 12.18 -28.28
C THR A 278 -3.85 11.17 -28.70
N ASP A 279 -4.58 11.47 -29.78
CA ASP A 279 -5.65 10.63 -30.32
C ASP A 279 -6.71 10.23 -29.28
N GLY A 280 -7.02 11.14 -28.34
CA GLY A 280 -7.98 10.90 -27.26
C GLY A 280 -7.47 10.04 -26.12
N ARG A 281 -6.20 9.62 -26.12
CA ARG A 281 -5.56 8.84 -25.06
C ARG A 281 -4.63 9.71 -24.22
N LEU A 282 -4.65 9.47 -22.91
CA LEU A 282 -3.71 10.06 -21.97
C LEU A 282 -2.39 9.29 -22.02
N ILE A 283 -1.30 9.99 -22.29
CA ILE A 283 0.05 9.43 -22.44
C ILE A 283 0.99 10.14 -21.47
N SER A 284 2.05 9.48 -21.06
CA SER A 284 3.12 10.05 -20.24
C SER A 284 4.48 9.81 -20.89
N THR A 285 5.41 10.77 -20.76
CA THR A 285 6.81 10.58 -21.16
C THR A 285 7.56 9.58 -20.24
N ASP A 286 7.07 9.34 -19.01
CA ASP A 286 7.59 8.25 -18.18
C ASP A 286 7.12 6.90 -18.71
N GLY A 287 8.03 6.10 -19.27
CA GLY A 287 7.70 4.81 -19.89
C GLY A 287 6.99 3.82 -18.97
N THR A 288 7.32 3.80 -17.67
CA THR A 288 6.66 2.92 -16.69
C THR A 288 5.24 3.39 -16.40
N PHE A 289 5.04 4.70 -16.30
CA PHE A 289 3.71 5.24 -16.04
C PHE A 289 2.84 5.19 -17.31
N ASN A 290 3.43 5.44 -18.49
CA ASN A 290 2.75 5.33 -19.78
C ASN A 290 2.23 3.90 -20.02
N TRP A 291 3.05 2.88 -19.71
CA TRP A 291 2.61 1.49 -19.75
C TRP A 291 1.38 1.23 -18.87
N ARG A 292 1.31 1.78 -17.67
CA ARG A 292 0.14 1.67 -16.78
C ARG A 292 -1.09 2.38 -17.36
N LEU A 293 -0.90 3.59 -17.88
CA LEU A 293 -1.99 4.35 -18.54
C LEU A 293 -2.58 3.56 -19.70
N ASN A 294 -1.73 2.93 -20.51
CA ASN A 294 -2.19 2.10 -21.61
C ASN A 294 -3.03 0.91 -21.10
N ILE A 295 -2.55 0.18 -20.10
CA ILE A 295 -3.32 -0.92 -19.49
C ILE A 295 -4.68 -0.44 -18.99
N TRP A 296 -4.74 0.71 -18.30
CA TRP A 296 -5.99 1.20 -17.71
C TRP A 296 -6.99 1.62 -18.78
N GLN A 297 -6.52 2.31 -19.82
CA GLN A 297 -7.37 2.75 -20.95
C GLN A 297 -7.81 1.56 -21.79
N ASP A 298 -6.91 0.65 -22.18
CA ASP A 298 -7.25 -0.55 -22.93
C ASP A 298 -8.24 -1.45 -22.17
N GLN A 299 -8.04 -1.61 -20.85
CA GLN A 299 -8.95 -2.37 -20.00
C GLN A 299 -10.36 -1.74 -19.99
N TYR A 300 -10.44 -0.41 -19.86
CA TYR A 300 -11.72 0.29 -19.85
C TYR A 300 -12.44 0.19 -21.21
N GLU A 301 -11.73 0.47 -22.29
CA GLU A 301 -12.28 0.45 -23.66
C GLU A 301 -12.74 -0.94 -24.04
N TYR A 302 -11.91 -1.96 -23.80
CA TYR A 302 -12.25 -3.33 -24.12
C TYR A 302 -13.43 -3.84 -23.29
N GLN A 303 -13.45 -3.57 -21.98
CA GLN A 303 -14.54 -3.97 -21.11
C GLN A 303 -15.87 -3.33 -21.52
N LYS A 304 -15.83 -2.06 -21.97
CA LYS A 304 -16.98 -1.34 -22.51
C LYS A 304 -17.47 -1.96 -23.82
N SER A 305 -16.55 -2.30 -24.75
CA SER A 305 -16.90 -2.84 -26.07
C SER A 305 -17.64 -4.18 -26.01
N ILE A 306 -17.39 -4.98 -24.98
CA ILE A 306 -18.03 -6.29 -24.79
C ILE A 306 -19.17 -6.28 -23.73
N ASN A 307 -19.67 -5.07 -23.38
CA ASN A 307 -20.78 -4.87 -22.44
C ASN A 307 -20.57 -5.45 -21.02
N LYS A 308 -19.31 -5.56 -20.56
CA LYS A 308 -18.96 -6.00 -19.21
C LYS A 308 -18.73 -4.87 -18.20
N SER A 309 -19.11 -3.65 -18.51
CA SER A 309 -18.87 -2.49 -17.63
C SER A 309 -19.61 -2.58 -16.31
N PHE A 310 -20.80 -3.18 -16.25
CA PHE A 310 -21.62 -3.16 -15.04
C PHE A 310 -21.20 -4.20 -13.98
N PHE A 311 -20.95 -5.47 -14.36
CA PHE A 311 -20.58 -6.56 -13.46
C PHE A 311 -19.11 -7.00 -13.56
N GLY A 312 -18.35 -6.44 -14.51
CA GLY A 312 -16.95 -6.81 -14.73
C GLY A 312 -16.73 -8.19 -15.37
N TYR A 313 -15.51 -8.70 -15.19
CA TYR A 313 -15.09 -10.01 -15.72
C TYR A 313 -15.30 -11.16 -14.73
N GLY A 314 -15.57 -10.86 -13.45
CA GLY A 314 -15.50 -11.83 -12.38
C GLY A 314 -14.07 -12.08 -11.89
N TYR A 315 -13.90 -13.07 -11.01
CA TYR A 315 -12.66 -13.23 -10.26
C TYR A 315 -11.78 -14.38 -10.73
N ASN A 316 -12.33 -15.35 -11.45
CA ASN A 316 -11.59 -16.53 -11.93
C ASN A 316 -10.95 -16.36 -13.30
N VAL A 317 -11.22 -15.27 -14.01
CA VAL A 317 -10.74 -14.99 -15.36
C VAL A 317 -9.50 -14.12 -15.32
N LEU A 318 -8.54 -14.39 -16.20
CA LEU A 318 -7.44 -13.46 -16.48
C LEU A 318 -8.01 -12.24 -17.21
N LEU A 319 -7.47 -11.05 -16.90
CA LEU A 319 -7.94 -9.82 -17.55
C LEU A 319 -7.43 -9.79 -19.00
N PRO A 320 -8.32 -9.66 -19.99
CA PRO A 320 -7.95 -9.77 -21.41
C PRO A 320 -6.93 -8.73 -21.90
N VAL A 321 -6.85 -7.59 -21.22
CA VAL A 321 -5.86 -6.54 -21.54
C VAL A 321 -4.43 -7.08 -21.56
N PHE A 322 -4.11 -8.12 -20.80
CA PHE A 322 -2.78 -8.71 -20.79
C PHE A 322 -2.54 -9.65 -21.99
N ASP A 323 -3.58 -10.16 -22.60
CA ASP A 323 -3.49 -10.96 -23.82
C ASP A 323 -3.37 -10.07 -25.07
N LEU A 324 -3.96 -8.86 -25.02
CA LEU A 324 -3.84 -7.85 -26.08
C LEU A 324 -2.43 -7.23 -26.18
N GLN A 325 -1.65 -7.28 -25.11
CA GLN A 325 -0.29 -6.72 -25.06
C GLN A 325 0.83 -7.73 -25.32
N VAL A 326 0.51 -8.91 -25.84
CA VAL A 326 1.47 -10.03 -26.07
C VAL A 326 2.59 -9.68 -27.05
N ASP A 327 2.41 -8.70 -27.93
CA ASP A 327 3.46 -8.21 -28.83
C ASP A 327 4.60 -7.44 -28.15
N SER A 328 4.45 -7.05 -26.88
CA SER A 328 5.56 -6.55 -26.11
C SER A 328 6.39 -7.73 -25.60
N GLN A 329 7.49 -8.04 -26.29
CA GLN A 329 8.52 -9.04 -25.89
C GLN A 329 9.15 -8.79 -24.50
N ASN A 330 8.52 -7.98 -23.68
CA ASN A 330 8.95 -7.63 -22.34
C ASN A 330 8.38 -8.65 -21.33
N ILE A 331 9.08 -9.79 -21.21
CA ILE A 331 8.94 -10.79 -20.12
C ILE A 331 8.80 -10.09 -18.74
N TRP A 332 9.38 -8.92 -18.59
CA TRP A 332 9.33 -8.08 -17.40
C TRP A 332 7.94 -7.57 -17.01
N ASN A 333 7.01 -7.45 -17.95
CA ASN A 333 5.64 -6.98 -17.70
C ASN A 333 4.72 -8.11 -17.23
N ILE A 334 5.04 -9.36 -17.57
CA ILE A 334 4.21 -10.54 -17.28
C ILE A 334 4.66 -11.25 -15.99
N GLY A 335 5.89 -10.97 -15.52
CA GLY A 335 6.55 -11.71 -14.42
C GLY A 335 7.09 -13.06 -14.87
N HIS A 336 8.05 -13.62 -14.13
CA HIS A 336 8.72 -14.88 -14.51
C HIS A 336 7.79 -16.10 -14.50
N ASP A 337 6.69 -16.04 -13.76
CA ASP A 337 5.68 -17.09 -13.68
C ASP A 337 4.51 -16.85 -14.65
N GLN A 338 4.61 -15.84 -15.52
CA GLN A 338 3.56 -15.38 -16.43
C GLN A 338 2.21 -15.08 -15.73
N GLN A 339 2.22 -14.93 -14.39
CA GLN A 339 1.03 -14.80 -13.55
C GLN A 339 0.92 -13.42 -12.89
N ASN A 340 1.91 -12.55 -13.06
CA ASN A 340 1.89 -11.21 -12.47
C ASN A 340 1.07 -10.24 -13.34
N ARG A 341 -0.24 -10.51 -13.43
CA ARG A 341 -1.20 -9.80 -14.27
C ARG A 341 -2.01 -8.83 -13.42
N HIS A 342 -1.33 -7.91 -12.76
CA HIS A 342 -1.93 -6.86 -11.97
C HIS A 342 -2.00 -5.56 -12.76
N VAL A 343 -3.13 -4.87 -12.72
CA VAL A 343 -3.33 -3.59 -13.41
C VAL A 343 -2.63 -2.41 -12.73
N HIS A 344 -1.97 -2.61 -11.58
CA HIS A 344 -1.25 -1.58 -10.84
C HIS A 344 -2.11 -0.37 -10.43
N ASN A 345 -3.40 -0.58 -10.24
CA ASN A 345 -4.35 0.43 -9.78
C ASN A 345 -5.53 -0.27 -9.11
N TYR A 346 -5.72 0.00 -7.84
CA TYR A 346 -6.77 -0.64 -7.06
C TYR A 346 -8.17 -0.41 -7.61
N LEU A 347 -8.51 0.83 -7.99
CA LEU A 347 -9.85 1.13 -8.49
C LEU A 347 -10.10 0.51 -9.87
N VAL A 348 -9.09 0.51 -10.74
CA VAL A 348 -9.17 -0.18 -12.04
C VAL A 348 -9.31 -1.68 -11.84
N ASN A 349 -8.61 -2.28 -10.88
CA ASN A 349 -8.76 -3.70 -10.56
C ASN A 349 -10.18 -4.03 -10.08
N VAL A 350 -10.72 -3.23 -9.16
CA VAL A 350 -12.10 -3.39 -8.67
C VAL A 350 -13.10 -3.27 -9.83
N TYR A 351 -12.95 -2.25 -10.67
CA TYR A 351 -13.79 -2.05 -11.86
C TYR A 351 -13.69 -3.23 -12.83
N SER A 352 -12.48 -3.69 -13.10
CA SER A 352 -12.26 -4.81 -14.00
C SER A 352 -12.91 -6.10 -13.49
N ARG A 353 -12.81 -6.37 -12.19
CA ARG A 353 -13.34 -7.60 -11.59
C ARG A 353 -14.84 -7.55 -11.34
N GLY A 354 -15.34 -6.48 -10.76
CA GLY A 354 -16.73 -6.36 -10.29
C GLY A 354 -17.56 -5.28 -10.96
N GLY A 355 -17.01 -4.62 -11.99
CA GLY A 355 -17.69 -3.57 -12.75
C GLY A 355 -17.97 -2.31 -11.94
N ILE A 356 -18.81 -1.45 -12.51
CA ILE A 356 -19.27 -0.20 -11.87
C ILE A 356 -20.00 -0.49 -10.56
N LEU A 357 -20.78 -1.57 -10.49
CA LEU A 357 -21.51 -1.95 -9.27
C LEU A 357 -20.55 -2.06 -8.07
N GLN A 358 -19.51 -2.87 -8.21
CA GLN A 358 -18.59 -3.11 -7.10
C GLN A 358 -17.71 -1.88 -6.82
N LEU A 359 -17.34 -1.12 -7.85
CA LEU A 359 -16.59 0.12 -7.70
C LEU A 359 -17.37 1.12 -6.84
N ILE A 360 -18.67 1.33 -7.12
CA ILE A 360 -19.53 2.23 -6.33
C ILE A 360 -19.66 1.73 -4.89
N LEU A 361 -19.82 0.43 -4.68
CA LEU A 361 -19.98 -0.14 -3.32
C LEU A 361 -18.67 -0.06 -2.52
N ILE A 362 -17.50 -0.23 -3.14
CA ILE A 362 -16.19 -0.03 -2.48
C ILE A 362 -15.96 1.44 -2.11
N ILE A 363 -16.26 2.37 -3.00
CA ILE A 363 -16.18 3.80 -2.72
C ILE A 363 -17.18 4.15 -1.59
N GLY A 364 -18.42 3.68 -1.69
CA GLY A 364 -19.45 3.86 -0.68
C GLY A 364 -19.08 3.27 0.68
N PHE A 365 -18.40 2.13 0.70
CA PHE A 365 -17.87 1.51 1.92
C PHE A 365 -16.86 2.44 2.61
N HIS A 366 -15.86 2.92 1.90
CA HIS A 366 -14.86 3.82 2.48
C HIS A 366 -15.46 5.17 2.91
N LEU A 367 -16.40 5.70 2.12
CA LEU A 367 -17.12 6.91 2.48
C LEU A 367 -17.99 6.69 3.74
N GLY A 368 -18.67 5.56 3.84
CA GLY A 368 -19.44 5.19 5.02
C GLY A 368 -18.59 5.08 6.29
N LEU A 369 -17.41 4.46 6.19
CA LEU A 369 -16.44 4.41 7.29
C LEU A 369 -15.93 5.80 7.70
N TYR A 370 -15.69 6.68 6.73
CA TYR A 370 -15.32 8.07 7.00
C TYR A 370 -16.47 8.82 7.71
N ILE A 371 -17.71 8.66 7.26
CA ILE A 371 -18.89 9.29 7.89
C ILE A 371 -19.07 8.77 9.31
N TYR A 372 -18.94 7.47 9.55
CA TYR A 372 -18.95 6.86 10.88
C TYR A 372 -17.88 7.49 11.79
N TYR A 373 -16.65 7.57 11.30
CA TYR A 373 -15.54 8.18 12.04
C TYR A 373 -15.83 9.64 12.39
N TYR A 374 -16.29 10.42 11.41
CA TYR A 374 -16.61 11.84 11.61
C TYR A 374 -17.73 12.03 12.63
N LYS A 375 -18.81 11.24 12.55
CA LYS A 375 -19.90 11.28 13.54
C LYS A 375 -19.44 10.96 14.95
N LYS A 376 -18.49 10.02 15.10
CA LYS A 376 -18.00 9.58 16.40
C LYS A 376 -16.96 10.52 17.03
N PHE A 377 -16.06 11.06 16.23
CA PHE A 377 -14.89 11.81 16.72
C PHE A 377 -14.91 13.31 16.34
N HIS A 378 -15.86 13.76 15.54
CA HIS A 378 -16.02 15.14 15.09
C HIS A 378 -14.76 15.77 14.48
N ASN A 379 -13.93 14.97 13.81
CA ASN A 379 -12.74 15.43 13.12
C ASN A 379 -12.47 14.62 11.84
N HIS A 380 -11.58 15.14 10.98
CA HIS A 380 -11.25 14.56 9.67
C HIS A 380 -9.90 13.81 9.66
N ARG A 381 -9.32 13.52 10.82
CA ARG A 381 -7.93 13.00 10.91
C ARG A 381 -7.72 11.61 10.35
N ILE A 382 -8.76 10.82 10.17
CA ILE A 382 -8.72 9.55 9.45
C ILE A 382 -8.15 9.72 8.03
N LEU A 383 -8.31 10.89 7.43
CA LEU A 383 -7.76 11.24 6.12
C LEU A 383 -6.23 11.23 6.08
N LEU A 384 -5.55 11.38 7.24
CA LEU A 384 -4.09 11.21 7.37
C LEU A 384 -3.62 9.82 6.92
N MET A 385 -4.44 8.80 7.14
CA MET A 385 -4.15 7.45 6.69
C MET A 385 -4.72 7.20 5.29
N PHE A 386 -6.00 7.53 5.13
CA PHE A 386 -6.77 7.10 3.97
C PHE A 386 -6.23 7.71 2.66
N ILE A 387 -6.06 9.02 2.59
CA ILE A 387 -5.68 9.70 1.34
C ILE A 387 -4.31 9.24 0.82
N PRO A 388 -3.20 9.29 1.60
CA PRO A 388 -1.89 8.93 1.08
C PRO A 388 -1.79 7.44 0.72
N LEU A 389 -2.39 6.54 1.50
CA LEU A 389 -2.33 5.11 1.21
C LEU A 389 -3.22 4.74 0.02
N MET A 390 -4.39 5.36 -0.14
CA MET A 390 -5.22 5.17 -1.32
C MET A 390 -4.60 5.77 -2.58
N PHE A 391 -4.02 6.97 -2.51
CA PHE A 391 -3.27 7.53 -3.63
C PHE A 391 -2.17 6.57 -4.10
N ASN A 392 -1.39 6.03 -3.17
CA ASN A 392 -0.35 5.05 -3.49
C ASN A 392 -0.94 3.77 -4.13
N SER A 393 -2.12 3.33 -3.71
CA SER A 393 -2.78 2.15 -4.27
C SER A 393 -3.31 2.36 -5.69
N MET A 394 -3.45 3.60 -6.14
CA MET A 394 -3.79 3.94 -7.53
C MET A 394 -2.56 3.94 -8.44
N THR A 395 -1.36 3.90 -7.90
CA THR A 395 -0.10 4.00 -8.65
C THR A 395 0.81 2.79 -8.49
N ASP A 396 0.48 1.84 -7.60
CA ASP A 396 1.29 0.64 -7.33
C ASP A 396 0.40 -0.55 -6.94
N ILE A 397 0.96 -1.77 -7.05
CA ILE A 397 0.32 -3.01 -6.56
C ILE A 397 0.40 -3.04 -5.04
N THR A 398 -0.61 -2.54 -4.37
CA THR A 398 -0.69 -2.53 -2.90
C THR A 398 -1.92 -3.28 -2.42
N MET A 399 -3.11 -2.75 -2.71
CA MET A 399 -4.40 -3.35 -2.31
C MET A 399 -4.76 -4.61 -3.11
N GLU A 400 -4.08 -4.86 -4.22
CA GLU A 400 -4.21 -6.11 -5.01
C GLU A 400 -3.42 -7.28 -4.39
N GLY A 401 -2.53 -7.00 -3.44
CA GLY A 401 -1.80 -8.00 -2.67
C GLY A 401 -2.56 -8.43 -1.41
N VAL A 402 -1.89 -9.16 -0.52
CA VAL A 402 -2.49 -9.65 0.73
C VAL A 402 -1.98 -8.86 1.94
N GLN A 403 -0.67 -8.66 2.04
CA GLN A 403 -0.05 -8.09 3.24
C GLN A 403 -0.32 -6.60 3.44
N PHE A 404 -0.34 -5.80 2.38
CA PHE A 404 -0.59 -4.38 2.49
C PHE A 404 -2.03 -4.10 2.95
N PRO A 405 -3.10 -4.67 2.31
CA PRO A 405 -4.47 -4.45 2.77
C PRO A 405 -4.72 -5.01 4.17
N ILE A 406 -4.10 -6.11 4.59
CA ILE A 406 -4.23 -6.59 5.97
C ILE A 406 -3.76 -5.52 6.96
N ASN A 407 -2.56 -4.98 6.77
CA ASN A 407 -2.03 -3.94 7.64
C ASN A 407 -2.86 -2.64 7.56
N PHE A 408 -3.29 -2.27 6.36
CA PHE A 408 -4.17 -1.12 6.14
C PHE A 408 -5.46 -1.26 6.95
N TYR A 409 -6.17 -2.38 6.83
CA TYR A 409 -7.44 -2.59 7.52
C TYR A 409 -7.28 -2.79 9.03
N LEU A 410 -6.21 -3.44 9.51
CA LEU A 410 -5.91 -3.51 10.95
C LEU A 410 -5.80 -2.11 11.57
N ILE A 411 -5.05 -1.22 10.94
CA ILE A 411 -4.89 0.17 11.42
C ILE A 411 -6.16 0.97 11.19
N TYR A 412 -6.88 0.73 10.11
CA TYR A 412 -8.16 1.39 9.88
C TYR A 412 -9.14 1.06 11.02
N GLY A 413 -9.25 -0.21 11.40
CA GLY A 413 -10.05 -0.64 12.55
C GLY A 413 -9.61 -0.01 13.86
N TYR A 414 -8.30 0.05 14.13
CA TYR A 414 -7.75 0.76 15.29
C TYR A 414 -8.20 2.22 15.33
N ILE A 415 -8.09 2.94 14.21
CA ILE A 415 -8.48 4.36 14.12
C ILE A 415 -9.99 4.53 14.31
N LEU A 416 -10.82 3.67 13.74
CA LEU A 416 -12.28 3.69 13.90
C LEU A 416 -12.70 3.42 15.36
N SER A 417 -11.90 2.65 16.10
CA SER A 417 -12.13 2.35 17.50
C SER A 417 -11.72 3.49 18.44
N THR A 418 -10.48 4.02 18.27
CA THR A 418 -9.84 4.95 19.22
C THR A 418 -9.85 6.41 18.80
N GLY A 419 -10.09 6.69 17.52
CA GLY A 419 -9.86 7.99 16.93
C GLY A 419 -8.35 8.30 16.76
N ILE A 420 -8.06 9.45 16.19
CA ILE A 420 -6.74 10.08 16.20
C ILE A 420 -6.87 11.35 17.05
N LYS A 421 -6.16 11.39 18.17
CA LYS A 421 -6.26 12.48 19.15
C LYS A 421 -6.07 13.85 18.51
N SER A 422 -7.01 14.75 18.82
CA SER A 422 -6.88 16.17 18.51
C SER A 422 -5.97 16.83 19.54
N TYR A 423 -5.20 17.81 19.10
CA TYR A 423 -4.34 18.55 20.02
C TYR A 423 -5.10 19.36 21.11
N ARG A 424 -6.39 19.60 20.93
CA ARG A 424 -7.23 20.22 21.97
C ARG A 424 -7.49 19.30 23.16
N GLU A 425 -7.48 17.97 22.94
CA GLU A 425 -7.78 16.98 23.97
C GLU A 425 -6.57 16.68 24.88
N ILE A 426 -5.35 17.00 24.42
CA ILE A 426 -4.11 16.75 25.17
C ILE A 426 -3.79 17.89 26.13
N GLU A 427 -4.33 19.12 25.93
CA GLU A 427 -4.13 20.25 26.83
C GLU A 427 -5.06 20.21 28.05
N VAL A 428 -6.05 19.32 28.08
CA VAL A 428 -7.07 19.18 29.13
C VAL A 428 -6.86 17.92 29.99
N SER A 429 -6.01 17.00 29.57
CA SER A 429 -5.64 15.78 30.30
C SER A 429 -4.24 15.88 30.92
#